data_1ec8fd85fa5568570cd87c314639a1da
#
_entry.id   1ec8fd85fa5568570cd87c314639a1da
#
_cell.length_a   1.000
_cell.length_b   1.000
_cell.length_c   1.000
_cell.angle_alpha   90.00
_cell.angle_beta   90.00
_cell.angle_gamma   90.00
#
_symmetry.space_group_name_H-M   'P 1'
#
loop_
_entity.id
_entity.type
_entity.pdbx_description
1 polymer ?
#
loop_
_entity_poly.entity_id
_entity_poly.type
_entity_poly.pdbx_seq_one_letter_code
_entity_poly.pdbx_strand_id
1 'polypeptide(L)'
;MNTKTILAALAVLSLGIACTNSKPEVEEPVSQKIVASVVDNGTAPKWAKTDVIGVYTDASENNVKYTTASAGASVSFTAATEVKGAPMYAYYPYSTANASKKATGLVGELAQNQYAGVVNYMYGVQTGSNSAGDASFEFRPMFAEVLFTVETAGSALEGQDIVSLTVKVTREGTAVPVCGEFAFSAADGSYTYEGYTTYGEFTTSGKAVIFPTVKAGDLVTVTAKSADAEAVAELTSGADVEAGGYYEVTVQLPEAPVVEPEEPETPEEPETPVEPETPVEPEVPAATGTFTAATYNVDGLPKKISFFTINGDGPGSDGTKTISSAIAADNWDFFGFSEDFAYHKELTSALGGYTFGTYRGSVSSISKNNTDGLGFAVNNSTCSFSNENIVKFTSSAGGITSGANTCIYKGFRHYVVTLADGTEIDVIITHMNTYSSSGTSHINAQHAQLKQIAQYINSIRGNNRPIIFMGDTNCRYTRHDFQTYFWGVLDSDLEVHDPWVDYMWDGVYPTYPSNSLVVEDATGTSSSDIICSSQKGEVVDKIIYINNPDAAVQISANGYLRDSAFQGLADHWPIVVEFTYTK
;
A
#
# COMPACT_ATOMS: atom_id res chain seq x y z
N MET A 1 -59.55 -48.44 38.59
CA MET A 1 -59.88 -48.27 40.02
C MET A 1 -59.17 -47.02 40.47
N ASN A 2 -59.86 -45.89 40.52
CA ASN A 2 -60.43 -45.21 41.69
C ASN A 2 -59.32 -44.92 42.75
N THR A 3 -59.07 -43.72 43.25
CA THR A 3 -59.98 -42.75 43.86
C THR A 3 -59.24 -41.39 44.08
N LYS A 4 -59.78 -40.27 43.69
CA LYS A 4 -60.41 -39.16 44.45
C LYS A 4 -59.51 -38.39 45.45
N THR A 5 -59.19 -37.15 45.12
CA THR A 5 -59.64 -35.85 45.66
C THR A 5 -59.81 -35.73 47.18
N ILE A 6 -59.17 -34.75 47.77
CA ILE A 6 -59.76 -33.83 48.76
C ILE A 6 -59.03 -32.47 48.74
N LEU A 7 -59.81 -31.39 48.50
CA LEU A 7 -59.48 -29.97 48.73
C LEU A 7 -59.54 -29.70 50.28
N ALA A 8 -58.59 -28.93 50.77
CA ALA A 8 -58.76 -28.18 52.02
C ALA A 8 -58.30 -26.76 51.83
N ALA A 9 -59.25 -25.84 51.81
CA ALA A 9 -59.02 -24.41 51.89
C ALA A 9 -58.65 -24.01 53.29
N LEU A 10 -57.55 -23.33 53.50
CA LEU A 10 -57.23 -22.58 54.71
C LEU A 10 -57.07 -21.12 54.38
N ALA A 11 -58.03 -20.30 54.73
CA ALA A 11 -57.91 -18.84 54.71
C ALA A 11 -57.04 -18.38 55.88
N VAL A 12 -55.92 -17.79 55.57
CA VAL A 12 -55.14 -17.03 56.53
C VAL A 12 -55.16 -15.56 56.13
N LEU A 13 -55.77 -14.77 57.00
CA LEU A 13 -55.71 -13.30 57.02
C LEU A 13 -54.25 -12.89 57.20
N SER A 14 -53.58 -12.30 56.23
CA SER A 14 -52.31 -11.62 56.42
C SER A 14 -52.49 -10.12 56.23
N LEU A 15 -52.18 -9.39 57.31
CA LEU A 15 -52.02 -7.94 57.30
C LEU A 15 -51.03 -7.56 56.16
N GLY A 16 -51.45 -6.61 55.32
CA GLY A 16 -50.57 -5.99 54.34
C GLY A 16 -49.51 -5.13 54.99
N ILE A 17 -48.27 -5.58 54.91
CA ILE A 17 -47.11 -4.69 54.87
C ILE A 17 -46.72 -4.54 53.43
N ALA A 18 -47.02 -3.39 52.88
CA ALA A 18 -46.51 -3.02 51.54
C ALA A 18 -44.98 -2.77 51.64
N CYS A 19 -44.20 -3.83 51.44
CA CYS A 19 -42.83 -3.64 51.02
C CYS A 19 -42.85 -3.30 49.54
N THR A 20 -42.71 -2.04 49.26
CA THR A 20 -42.29 -1.58 47.92
C THR A 20 -40.88 -2.13 47.69
N ASN A 21 -40.77 -3.30 47.07
CA ASN A 21 -39.56 -3.73 46.39
C ASN A 21 -39.43 -2.82 45.16
N SER A 22 -38.91 -1.63 45.35
CA SER A 22 -38.19 -0.95 44.30
C SER A 22 -36.98 -1.83 44.02
N LYS A 23 -37.04 -2.63 42.95
CA LYS A 23 -35.87 -3.15 42.29
C LYS A 23 -34.91 -1.96 42.16
N PRO A 24 -33.67 -2.03 42.63
CA PRO A 24 -32.75 -0.97 42.29
C PRO A 24 -32.76 -0.88 40.75
N GLU A 25 -33.16 0.25 40.25
CA GLU A 25 -32.98 0.63 38.86
C GLU A 25 -31.47 0.52 38.67
N VAL A 26 -31.04 -0.52 37.99
CA VAL A 26 -29.66 -0.62 37.55
C VAL A 26 -29.58 0.50 36.53
N GLU A 27 -29.07 1.67 36.95
CA GLU A 27 -28.69 2.71 36.02
C GLU A 27 -27.79 2.01 34.99
N GLU A 28 -28.27 1.87 33.76
CA GLU A 28 -27.43 1.47 32.65
C GLU A 28 -26.26 2.45 32.68
N PRO A 29 -25.01 1.99 32.66
CA PRO A 29 -23.88 2.89 32.69
C PRO A 29 -23.98 3.81 31.47
N VAL A 30 -24.21 5.09 31.74
CA VAL A 30 -24.32 6.11 30.69
C VAL A 30 -22.93 6.21 30.07
N SER A 31 -22.80 5.72 28.84
CA SER A 31 -21.57 5.85 28.07
C SER A 31 -21.23 7.35 27.95
N GLN A 32 -20.14 7.75 28.57
CA GLN A 32 -19.66 9.12 28.55
C GLN A 32 -19.37 9.56 27.14
N LYS A 33 -19.95 10.68 26.71
CA LYS A 33 -19.73 11.25 25.37
C LYS A 33 -18.59 12.25 25.40
N ILE A 34 -17.93 12.38 24.26
CA ILE A 34 -16.99 13.46 24.00
C ILE A 34 -17.64 14.43 23.02
N VAL A 35 -17.76 15.69 23.42
CA VAL A 35 -18.13 16.77 22.51
C VAL A 35 -16.85 17.40 22.01
N ALA A 36 -16.58 17.26 20.72
CA ALA A 36 -15.33 17.70 20.12
C ALA A 36 -15.54 18.80 19.07
N SER A 37 -14.78 19.88 19.18
CA SER A 37 -14.59 20.91 18.17
C SER A 37 -13.14 20.95 17.71
N VAL A 38 -12.88 21.53 16.54
CA VAL A 38 -11.52 21.76 16.03
C VAL A 38 -11.25 23.26 16.03
N VAL A 39 -10.04 23.64 16.44
CA VAL A 39 -9.59 25.03 16.33
C VAL A 39 -9.56 25.43 14.88
N ASP A 40 -10.24 26.52 14.54
CA ASP A 40 -10.21 27.07 13.19
C ASP A 40 -8.86 27.77 12.93
N ASN A 41 -8.11 27.24 11.99
CA ASN A 41 -6.85 27.79 11.51
C ASN A 41 -6.98 28.57 10.20
N GLY A 42 -8.22 28.96 9.83
CA GLY A 42 -8.56 29.63 8.58
C GLY A 42 -9.16 28.67 7.52
N THR A 43 -9.18 27.36 7.77
CA THR A 43 -9.72 26.36 6.84
C THR A 43 -11.16 25.95 7.15
N ALA A 44 -11.76 26.46 8.23
CA ALA A 44 -13.07 26.06 8.76
C ALA A 44 -13.22 24.52 8.88
N PRO A 45 -12.31 23.86 9.63
CA PRO A 45 -12.24 22.42 9.69
C PRO A 45 -13.52 21.82 10.24
N LYS A 46 -13.90 20.63 9.73
CA LYS A 46 -15.12 19.93 10.13
C LYS A 46 -14.85 18.45 10.28
N TRP A 47 -15.46 17.88 11.32
CA TRP A 47 -15.51 16.43 11.50
C TRP A 47 -16.34 15.76 10.41
N ALA A 48 -15.92 14.60 9.96
CA ALA A 48 -16.68 13.71 9.09
C ALA A 48 -17.39 12.61 9.91
N LYS A 49 -18.46 12.02 9.35
CA LYS A 49 -19.26 10.98 10.04
C LYS A 49 -18.48 9.74 10.44
N THR A 50 -17.34 9.50 9.82
CA THR A 50 -16.51 8.30 10.05
C THR A 50 -15.28 8.59 10.87
N ASP A 51 -15.11 9.83 11.34
CA ASP A 51 -13.95 10.17 12.14
C ASP A 51 -13.90 9.41 13.45
N VAL A 52 -12.69 9.05 13.83
CA VAL A 52 -12.39 8.23 15.00
C VAL A 52 -11.28 8.88 15.80
N ILE A 53 -11.53 9.05 17.09
CA ILE A 53 -10.55 9.59 18.05
C ILE A 53 -10.11 8.55 19.06
N GLY A 54 -8.88 8.65 19.54
CA GLY A 54 -8.40 7.92 20.70
C GLY A 54 -8.56 8.75 21.96
N VAL A 55 -9.05 8.14 23.03
CA VAL A 55 -9.33 8.83 24.29
C VAL A 55 -8.71 8.05 25.43
N TYR A 56 -8.05 8.77 26.33
CA TYR A 56 -7.52 8.27 27.59
C TYR A 56 -8.34 8.79 28.74
N THR A 57 -8.66 7.92 29.71
CA THR A 57 -9.41 8.27 30.91
C THR A 57 -8.51 8.24 32.14
N ASP A 58 -8.92 8.93 33.20
CA ASP A 58 -8.17 9.01 34.47
C ASP A 58 -8.00 7.64 35.17
N ALA A 59 -8.92 6.71 34.92
CA ALA A 59 -8.92 5.37 35.53
C ALA A 59 -8.21 4.32 34.67
N SER A 60 -7.72 4.70 33.48
CA SER A 60 -7.19 3.75 32.50
C SER A 60 -6.06 4.38 31.67
N GLU A 61 -4.92 3.70 31.63
CA GLU A 61 -3.86 4.02 30.67
C GLU A 61 -4.17 3.46 29.27
N ASN A 62 -5.36 2.90 29.08
CA ASN A 62 -5.77 2.27 27.82
C ASN A 62 -6.37 3.30 26.87
N ASN A 63 -5.97 3.20 25.62
CA ASN A 63 -6.51 3.98 24.53
C ASN A 63 -7.91 3.47 24.15
N VAL A 64 -8.92 4.28 24.35
CA VAL A 64 -10.30 3.92 24.04
C VAL A 64 -10.73 4.57 22.74
N LYS A 65 -11.24 3.74 21.81
CA LYS A 65 -11.73 4.18 20.52
C LYS A 65 -13.11 4.83 20.64
N TYR A 66 -13.25 6.07 20.19
CA TYR A 66 -14.50 6.81 20.07
C TYR A 66 -14.82 7.12 18.63
N THR A 67 -16.08 7.00 18.24
CA THR A 67 -16.56 7.24 16.86
C THR A 67 -17.68 8.28 16.86
N THR A 68 -17.80 9.01 15.75
CA THR A 68 -18.95 9.90 15.51
C THR A 68 -19.78 9.44 14.32
N ALA A 69 -21.10 9.58 14.44
CA ALA A 69 -22.05 9.38 13.34
C ALA A 69 -22.50 10.72 12.71
N SER A 70 -21.93 11.84 13.15
CA SER A 70 -22.29 13.20 12.74
C SER A 70 -21.11 13.88 12.05
N ALA A 71 -21.42 14.79 11.12
CA ALA A 71 -20.44 15.69 10.54
C ALA A 71 -20.73 17.13 10.98
N GLY A 72 -19.69 17.96 11.15
CA GLY A 72 -19.84 19.36 11.52
C GLY A 72 -18.63 19.93 12.26
N ALA A 73 -18.64 21.22 12.55
CA ALA A 73 -17.56 21.89 13.29
C ALA A 73 -17.46 21.42 14.75
N SER A 74 -18.58 20.99 15.34
CA SER A 74 -18.65 20.38 16.67
C SER A 74 -19.58 19.18 16.62
N VAL A 75 -19.11 18.03 17.09
CA VAL A 75 -19.84 16.75 17.06
C VAL A 75 -19.66 15.97 18.36
N SER A 76 -20.55 15.00 18.58
CA SER A 76 -20.41 14.06 19.69
C SER A 76 -19.78 12.77 19.22
N PHE A 77 -18.80 12.29 19.96
CA PHE A 77 -18.19 10.99 19.82
C PHE A 77 -18.64 10.06 20.94
N THR A 78 -18.83 8.79 20.62
CA THR A 78 -19.25 7.74 21.58
C THR A 78 -18.34 6.53 21.45
N ALA A 79 -18.10 5.82 22.54
CA ALA A 79 -17.39 4.55 22.52
C ALA A 79 -18.38 3.39 22.30
N ALA A 80 -17.94 2.34 21.62
CA ALA A 80 -18.71 1.11 21.43
C ALA A 80 -18.78 0.24 22.68
N THR A 81 -17.87 0.45 23.65
CA THR A 81 -17.79 -0.27 24.93
C THR A 81 -17.89 0.73 26.08
N GLU A 82 -18.35 0.24 27.24
CA GLU A 82 -18.41 1.04 28.46
C GLU A 82 -17.04 1.65 28.78
N VAL A 83 -16.98 2.96 28.94
CA VAL A 83 -15.78 3.69 29.34
C VAL A 83 -15.87 3.97 30.85
N LYS A 84 -14.83 3.53 31.58
CA LYS A 84 -14.72 3.79 33.03
C LYS A 84 -13.71 4.90 33.26
N GLY A 85 -14.09 5.91 34.03
CA GLY A 85 -13.25 7.05 34.35
C GLY A 85 -13.54 8.29 33.48
N ALA A 86 -13.00 9.43 33.91
CA ALA A 86 -13.18 10.70 33.20
C ALA A 86 -12.20 10.81 32.04
N PRO A 87 -12.61 11.29 30.83
CA PRO A 87 -11.70 11.58 29.74
C PRO A 87 -10.68 12.65 30.18
N MET A 88 -9.38 12.41 29.88
CA MET A 88 -8.30 13.33 30.20
C MET A 88 -7.57 13.84 28.97
N TYR A 89 -7.27 12.94 28.03
CA TYR A 89 -6.51 13.25 26.83
C TYR A 89 -7.20 12.62 25.61
N ALA A 90 -7.17 13.31 24.49
CA ALA A 90 -7.72 12.81 23.24
C ALA A 90 -6.76 13.13 22.08
N TYR A 91 -6.82 12.31 21.01
CA TYR A 91 -6.06 12.56 19.79
C TYR A 91 -6.81 12.06 18.55
N TYR A 92 -6.46 12.60 17.41
CA TYR A 92 -6.98 12.23 16.10
C TYR A 92 -5.83 12.13 15.10
N PRO A 93 -5.87 11.18 14.15
CA PRO A 93 -6.81 10.07 14.05
C PRO A 93 -6.46 8.92 15.02
N TYR A 94 -7.48 8.16 15.44
CA TYR A 94 -7.22 6.92 16.16
C TYR A 94 -6.49 5.93 15.24
N SER A 95 -5.46 5.30 15.79
CA SER A 95 -4.74 4.23 15.13
C SER A 95 -4.68 2.98 16.00
N THR A 96 -4.86 1.81 15.39
CA THR A 96 -4.68 0.52 16.08
C THR A 96 -3.24 0.28 16.52
N ALA A 97 -2.25 0.91 15.88
CA ALA A 97 -0.85 0.92 16.30
C ALA A 97 -0.67 1.54 17.70
N ASN A 98 -1.61 2.38 18.09
CA ASN A 98 -1.63 3.07 19.38
C ASN A 98 -2.56 2.43 20.42
N ALA A 99 -3.26 1.34 20.09
CA ALA A 99 -4.29 0.74 20.96
C ALA A 99 -3.77 0.35 22.35
N SER A 100 -2.51 -0.09 22.46
CA SER A 100 -1.87 -0.48 23.73
C SER A 100 -0.84 0.53 24.24
N LYS A 101 -0.73 1.71 23.61
CA LYS A 101 0.24 2.74 23.99
C LYS A 101 -0.36 3.72 25.00
N LYS A 102 0.53 4.32 25.79
CA LYS A 102 0.18 5.42 26.70
C LYS A 102 -0.02 6.72 25.92
N ALA A 103 -0.73 7.69 26.52
CA ALA A 103 -1.00 9.00 25.92
C ALA A 103 0.27 9.77 25.49
N THR A 104 1.40 9.52 26.13
CA THR A 104 2.70 10.17 25.85
C THR A 104 3.64 9.34 24.98
N GLY A 105 3.19 8.28 24.37
CA GLY A 105 4.05 7.37 23.58
C GLY A 105 3.38 6.91 22.30
N LEU A 106 2.52 7.74 21.73
CA LEU A 106 1.82 7.48 20.48
C LEU A 106 2.77 7.59 19.28
N VAL A 107 2.43 6.90 18.20
CA VAL A 107 3.16 6.97 16.94
C VAL A 107 2.23 7.37 15.81
N GLY A 108 2.79 8.06 14.83
CA GLY A 108 2.09 8.48 13.62
C GLY A 108 3.05 8.58 12.45
N GLU A 109 2.50 8.84 11.29
CA GLU A 109 3.25 9.06 10.06
C GLU A 109 2.53 10.14 9.23
N LEU A 110 3.29 11.14 8.79
CA LEU A 110 2.89 11.98 7.67
C LEU A 110 3.44 11.34 6.40
N ALA A 111 2.56 10.80 5.58
CA ALA A 111 2.94 10.10 4.38
C ALA A 111 3.76 11.00 3.44
N GLN A 112 4.77 10.43 2.80
CA GLN A 112 5.51 11.12 1.75
C GLN A 112 4.62 11.35 0.52
N ASN A 113 3.80 10.37 0.17
CA ASN A 113 2.78 10.51 -0.86
C ASN A 113 1.46 10.95 -0.24
N GLN A 114 1.01 12.16 -0.57
CA GLN A 114 -0.17 12.81 -0.01
C GLN A 114 -1.30 13.03 -1.04
N TYR A 115 -1.28 12.30 -2.16
CA TYR A 115 -2.29 12.44 -3.22
C TYR A 115 -3.71 12.07 -2.78
N ALA A 116 -3.85 11.02 -1.99
CA ALA A 116 -5.14 10.46 -1.60
C ALA A 116 -5.88 11.29 -0.54
N GLY A 117 -5.32 12.43 -0.19
CA GLY A 117 -5.81 13.26 0.91
C GLY A 117 -4.92 13.14 2.13
N VAL A 118 -4.95 14.17 2.94
CA VAL A 118 -4.07 14.32 4.09
C VAL A 118 -4.92 14.48 5.33
N VAL A 119 -4.57 13.74 6.37
CA VAL A 119 -5.15 13.91 7.70
C VAL A 119 -4.12 14.58 8.58
N ASN A 120 -4.45 15.77 9.10
CA ASN A 120 -3.61 16.40 10.11
C ASN A 120 -3.83 15.72 11.46
N TYR A 121 -2.75 15.38 12.13
CA TYR A 121 -2.83 14.87 13.49
C TYR A 121 -3.20 15.99 14.45
N MET A 122 -4.07 15.66 15.42
CA MET A 122 -4.56 16.64 16.39
C MET A 122 -4.51 16.05 17.78
N TYR A 123 -4.25 16.88 18.78
CA TYR A 123 -4.46 16.56 20.18
C TYR A 123 -5.62 17.37 20.77
N GLY A 124 -6.39 16.74 21.64
CA GLY A 124 -7.57 17.35 22.25
C GLY A 124 -7.25 17.95 23.60
N VAL A 125 -7.53 19.24 23.77
CA VAL A 125 -7.47 19.94 25.06
C VAL A 125 -8.87 19.93 25.68
N GLN A 126 -8.99 19.38 26.88
CA GLN A 126 -10.24 19.37 27.59
C GLN A 126 -10.63 20.80 28.02
N THR A 127 -11.80 21.26 27.61
CA THR A 127 -12.30 22.61 27.90
C THR A 127 -13.40 22.64 28.97
N GLY A 128 -13.95 21.48 29.32
CA GLY A 128 -14.97 21.37 30.36
C GLY A 128 -15.67 20.03 30.36
N SER A 129 -16.72 19.95 31.20
CA SER A 129 -17.68 18.85 31.22
C SER A 129 -19.09 19.40 31.49
N ASN A 130 -20.10 18.73 30.92
CA ASN A 130 -21.50 19.11 31.17
C ASN A 130 -22.05 18.42 32.45
N SER A 131 -23.29 18.77 32.82
CA SER A 131 -23.96 18.18 33.99
C SER A 131 -24.29 16.69 33.85
N ALA A 132 -24.21 16.13 32.63
CA ALA A 132 -24.37 14.70 32.35
C ALA A 132 -23.03 13.92 32.43
N GLY A 133 -21.92 14.63 32.71
CA GLY A 133 -20.59 14.03 32.75
C GLY A 133 -19.89 13.88 31.39
N ASP A 134 -20.50 14.37 30.30
CA ASP A 134 -19.84 14.41 28.99
C ASP A 134 -18.70 15.41 29.02
N ALA A 135 -17.55 15.05 28.45
CA ALA A 135 -16.39 15.92 28.38
C ALA A 135 -16.40 16.73 27.08
N SER A 136 -15.95 17.97 27.14
CA SER A 136 -15.78 18.84 25.99
C SER A 136 -14.29 18.99 25.67
N PHE A 137 -13.93 18.81 24.40
CA PHE A 137 -12.56 18.94 23.90
C PHE A 137 -12.49 19.89 22.72
N GLU A 138 -11.44 20.68 22.69
CA GLU A 138 -11.00 21.46 21.55
C GLU A 138 -9.76 20.79 20.97
N PHE A 139 -9.86 20.33 19.70
CA PHE A 139 -8.77 19.68 19.01
C PHE A 139 -7.91 20.70 18.28
N ARG A 140 -6.61 20.57 18.42
CA ARG A 140 -5.60 21.45 17.83
C ARG A 140 -4.72 20.67 16.88
N PRO A 141 -4.61 21.10 15.59
CA PRO A 141 -3.69 20.52 14.64
C PRO A 141 -2.25 20.59 15.13
N MET A 142 -1.50 19.50 14.97
CA MET A 142 -0.10 19.41 15.38
C MET A 142 0.86 19.88 14.29
N PHE A 143 0.44 19.79 13.03
CA PHE A 143 1.27 20.05 11.86
C PHE A 143 0.67 21.15 10.99
N ALA A 144 1.48 21.67 10.07
CA ALA A 144 1.07 22.74 9.17
C ALA A 144 0.33 22.17 7.95
N GLU A 145 -0.74 22.85 7.54
CA GLU A 145 -1.39 22.61 6.26
C GLU A 145 -0.90 23.59 5.21
N VAL A 146 -0.56 23.09 4.00
CA VAL A 146 -0.10 23.89 2.88
C VAL A 146 -0.97 23.62 1.66
N LEU A 147 -1.49 24.68 1.03
CA LEU A 147 -2.19 24.62 -0.23
C LEU A 147 -1.31 25.23 -1.33
N PHE A 148 -1.01 24.44 -2.35
CA PHE A 148 -0.26 24.86 -3.52
C PHE A 148 -1.23 25.22 -4.66
N THR A 149 -1.05 26.41 -5.24
CA THR A 149 -1.71 26.83 -6.47
C THR A 149 -0.63 27.03 -7.53
N VAL A 150 -0.72 26.30 -8.63
CA VAL A 150 0.27 26.35 -9.71
C VAL A 150 -0.24 27.24 -10.84
N GLU A 151 0.54 28.26 -11.20
CA GLU A 151 0.28 29.13 -12.35
C GLU A 151 1.10 28.61 -13.53
N THR A 152 0.39 28.11 -14.57
CA THR A 152 0.98 27.46 -15.74
C THR A 152 1.14 28.37 -16.95
N ALA A 153 0.60 29.60 -16.91
CA ALA A 153 0.63 30.54 -18.03
C ALA A 153 2.07 30.81 -18.50
N GLY A 154 2.33 30.67 -19.79
CA GLY A 154 3.64 30.86 -20.41
C GLY A 154 4.63 29.72 -20.20
N SER A 155 4.29 28.72 -19.37
CA SER A 155 5.18 27.57 -19.10
C SER A 155 4.98 26.42 -20.08
N ALA A 156 5.82 25.39 -19.99
CA ALA A 156 5.64 24.14 -20.73
C ALA A 156 4.34 23.39 -20.40
N LEU A 157 3.67 23.76 -19.29
CA LEU A 157 2.41 23.15 -18.81
C LEU A 157 1.18 24.04 -19.07
N GLU A 158 1.31 25.09 -19.87
CA GLU A 158 0.18 25.98 -20.18
C GLU A 158 -0.98 25.21 -20.86
N GLY A 159 -2.16 25.30 -20.28
CA GLY A 159 -3.38 24.64 -20.77
C GLY A 159 -3.45 23.15 -20.45
N GLN A 160 -2.51 22.61 -19.70
CA GLN A 160 -2.50 21.21 -19.27
C GLN A 160 -2.98 21.06 -17.82
N ASP A 161 -3.62 19.94 -17.52
CA ASP A 161 -4.02 19.60 -16.15
C ASP A 161 -2.80 19.11 -15.37
N ILE A 162 -2.54 19.70 -14.21
CA ILE A 162 -1.48 19.24 -13.32
C ILE A 162 -1.95 17.98 -12.61
N VAL A 163 -1.27 16.87 -12.88
CA VAL A 163 -1.58 15.57 -12.28
C VAL A 163 -0.79 15.36 -10.98
N SER A 164 0.35 16.02 -10.80
CA SER A 164 1.15 15.87 -9.59
C SER A 164 2.07 17.06 -9.28
N LEU A 165 2.34 17.22 -7.98
CA LEU A 165 3.36 18.13 -7.47
C LEU A 165 4.33 17.33 -6.58
N THR A 166 5.63 17.39 -6.87
CA THR A 166 6.69 16.94 -5.97
C THR A 166 7.32 18.18 -5.34
N VAL A 167 7.31 18.25 -4.01
CA VAL A 167 7.83 19.40 -3.26
C VAL A 167 9.02 18.94 -2.43
N LYS A 168 10.18 19.52 -2.67
CA LYS A 168 11.42 19.27 -1.93
C LYS A 168 11.84 20.51 -1.18
N VAL A 169 12.25 20.35 0.08
CA VAL A 169 12.73 21.46 0.92
C VAL A 169 14.17 21.23 1.34
N THR A 170 15.03 22.23 1.12
CA THR A 170 16.43 22.18 1.54
C THR A 170 16.84 23.47 2.25
N ARG A 171 17.74 23.31 3.22
CA ARG A 171 18.43 24.40 3.93
C ARG A 171 19.93 24.23 3.74
N GLU A 172 20.58 25.21 3.12
CA GLU A 172 22.01 25.15 2.82
C GLU A 172 22.42 23.84 2.12
N GLY A 173 21.57 23.34 1.19
CA GLY A 173 21.79 22.11 0.44
C GLY A 173 21.44 20.82 1.19
N THR A 174 21.06 20.89 2.47
CA THR A 174 20.65 19.73 3.27
C THR A 174 19.13 19.61 3.29
N ALA A 175 18.61 18.38 3.11
CA ALA A 175 17.17 18.12 3.15
C ALA A 175 16.57 18.49 4.53
N VAL A 176 15.47 19.24 4.51
CA VAL A 176 14.70 19.60 5.72
C VAL A 176 13.58 18.56 5.88
N PRO A 177 13.53 17.82 7.00
CA PRO A 177 12.44 16.84 7.22
C PRO A 177 11.07 17.53 7.18
N VAL A 178 10.21 17.16 6.23
CA VAL A 178 8.87 17.73 6.06
C VAL A 178 7.74 16.73 6.28
N CYS A 179 8.05 15.43 6.20
CA CYS A 179 7.10 14.34 6.47
C CYS A 179 7.84 13.09 6.95
N GLY A 180 7.11 12.03 7.30
CA GLY A 180 7.66 10.76 7.76
C GLY A 180 7.07 10.29 9.09
N GLU A 181 7.73 9.32 9.70
CA GLU A 181 7.33 8.72 10.98
C GLU A 181 7.69 9.63 12.17
N PHE A 182 6.87 9.64 13.21
CA PHE A 182 7.09 10.41 14.43
C PHE A 182 6.43 9.77 15.64
N ALA A 183 6.93 10.10 16.83
CA ALA A 183 6.22 9.85 18.09
C ALA A 183 5.57 11.15 18.57
N PHE A 184 4.44 11.01 19.31
CA PHE A 184 3.73 12.16 19.83
C PHE A 184 3.02 11.90 21.16
N SER A 185 2.59 12.97 21.80
CA SER A 185 1.85 12.97 23.07
C SER A 185 0.46 13.58 22.87
N ALA A 186 -0.58 12.86 23.26
CA ALA A 186 -1.94 13.40 23.32
C ALA A 186 -2.15 14.35 24.50
N ALA A 187 -1.22 14.39 25.45
CA ALA A 187 -1.35 15.23 26.65
C ALA A 187 -1.08 16.72 26.36
N ASP A 188 -0.17 17.01 25.45
CA ASP A 188 0.31 18.37 25.19
C ASP A 188 0.60 18.66 23.71
N GLY A 189 0.43 17.67 22.82
CA GLY A 189 0.70 17.82 21.39
C GLY A 189 2.19 17.85 21.03
N SER A 190 3.08 17.58 21.99
CA SER A 190 4.50 17.47 21.69
C SER A 190 4.78 16.26 20.80
N TYR A 191 5.79 16.37 19.94
CA TYR A 191 6.19 15.29 19.03
C TYR A 191 7.70 15.28 18.82
N THR A 192 8.21 14.14 18.37
CA THR A 192 9.61 13.97 17.93
C THR A 192 9.67 13.03 16.74
N TYR A 193 10.50 13.36 15.77
CA TYR A 193 10.85 12.54 14.62
C TYR A 193 12.30 12.05 14.65
N GLU A 194 13.05 12.38 15.69
CA GLU A 194 14.42 11.89 15.86
C GLU A 194 14.43 10.37 16.03
N GLY A 195 15.24 9.67 15.22
CA GLY A 195 15.32 8.23 15.20
C GLY A 195 14.24 7.53 14.37
N TYR A 196 13.37 8.28 13.71
CA TYR A 196 12.38 7.81 12.76
C TYR A 196 12.78 8.11 11.31
N THR A 197 12.15 7.41 10.37
CA THR A 197 12.33 7.71 8.94
C THR A 197 11.63 9.02 8.61
N THR A 198 12.39 10.00 8.11
CA THR A 198 11.87 11.31 7.70
C THR A 198 12.37 11.68 6.31
N TYR A 199 11.59 12.49 5.60
CA TYR A 199 11.85 12.85 4.22
C TYR A 199 11.90 14.37 4.06
N GLY A 200 12.80 14.84 3.20
CA GLY A 200 12.92 16.24 2.80
C GLY A 200 12.03 16.61 1.61
N GLU A 201 11.23 15.67 1.13
CA GLU A 201 10.31 15.87 0.01
C GLU A 201 9.00 15.07 0.20
N PHE A 202 7.95 15.53 -0.47
CA PHE A 202 6.65 14.86 -0.53
C PHE A 202 5.98 15.11 -1.89
N THR A 203 5.00 14.27 -2.22
CA THR A 203 4.16 14.43 -3.41
C THR A 203 2.71 14.72 -3.03
N THR A 204 2.02 15.58 -3.78
CA THR A 204 0.64 16.00 -3.50
C THR A 204 -0.10 16.39 -4.77
N SER A 205 -1.44 16.39 -4.71
CA SER A 205 -2.32 16.97 -5.73
C SER A 205 -2.60 18.47 -5.52
N GLY A 206 -1.90 19.11 -4.55
CA GLY A 206 -2.05 20.53 -4.23
C GLY A 206 -2.24 20.83 -2.75
N LYS A 207 -2.79 19.90 -1.94
CA LYS A 207 -2.90 20.06 -0.49
C LYS A 207 -1.98 19.09 0.24
N ALA A 208 -1.20 19.61 1.19
CA ALA A 208 -0.27 18.82 1.98
C ALA A 208 -0.37 19.15 3.48
N VAL A 209 0.08 18.19 4.32
CA VAL A 209 0.37 18.41 5.73
C VAL A 209 1.84 18.10 5.97
N ILE A 210 2.56 19.03 6.56
CA ILE A 210 4.02 18.93 6.74
C ILE A 210 4.42 19.21 8.19
N PHE A 211 5.57 18.66 8.60
CA PHE A 211 6.18 19.07 9.85
C PHE A 211 6.50 20.58 9.83
N PRO A 212 6.31 21.31 10.92
CA PRO A 212 6.63 22.74 10.99
C PRO A 212 8.13 22.97 11.15
N THR A 213 8.91 22.47 10.21
CA THR A 213 10.39 22.49 10.20
C THR A 213 10.95 23.51 9.22
N VAL A 214 10.12 23.95 8.26
CA VAL A 214 10.50 24.92 7.24
C VAL A 214 10.70 26.29 7.87
N LYS A 215 11.78 26.96 7.52
CA LYS A 215 12.18 28.28 8.02
C LYS A 215 12.24 29.28 6.89
N ALA A 216 12.12 30.56 7.24
CA ALA A 216 12.41 31.64 6.31
C ALA A 216 13.82 31.51 5.72
N GLY A 217 13.92 31.57 4.40
CA GLY A 217 15.17 31.36 3.67
C GLY A 217 15.41 29.93 3.15
N ASP A 218 14.62 28.95 3.55
CA ASP A 218 14.72 27.60 2.98
C ASP A 218 14.35 27.60 1.50
N LEU A 219 15.07 26.81 0.70
CA LEU A 219 14.78 26.58 -0.70
C LEU A 219 13.67 25.54 -0.83
N VAL A 220 12.61 25.89 -1.54
CA VAL A 220 11.48 25.01 -1.86
C VAL A 220 11.48 24.77 -3.38
N THR A 221 11.80 23.57 -3.81
CA THR A 221 11.74 23.16 -5.22
C THR A 221 10.42 22.45 -5.45
N VAL A 222 9.62 22.92 -6.40
CA VAL A 222 8.33 22.33 -6.79
C VAL A 222 8.43 21.84 -8.22
N THR A 223 8.32 20.53 -8.40
CA THR A 223 8.18 19.91 -9.72
C THR A 223 6.70 19.65 -9.98
N ALA A 224 6.14 20.35 -10.96
CA ALA A 224 4.76 20.13 -11.42
C ALA A 224 4.77 19.24 -12.65
N LYS A 225 3.90 18.22 -12.68
CA LYS A 225 3.76 17.29 -13.81
C LYS A 225 2.34 17.32 -14.35
N SER A 226 2.23 17.27 -15.67
CA SER A 226 1.03 16.86 -16.42
C SER A 226 1.19 15.43 -16.93
N ALA A 227 0.28 14.98 -17.79
CA ALA A 227 0.42 13.69 -18.47
C ALA A 227 1.64 13.63 -19.41
N ASP A 228 2.00 14.78 -20.02
CA ASP A 228 2.93 14.83 -21.16
C ASP A 228 4.19 15.68 -20.90
N ALA A 229 4.24 16.42 -19.80
CA ALA A 229 5.32 17.36 -19.53
C ALA A 229 5.52 17.61 -18.03
N GLU A 230 6.71 18.15 -17.69
CA GLU A 230 6.99 18.65 -16.36
C GLU A 230 7.64 20.03 -16.39
N ALA A 231 7.51 20.77 -15.30
CA ALA A 231 8.19 22.03 -15.09
C ALA A 231 8.59 22.16 -13.63
N VAL A 232 9.77 22.75 -13.40
CA VAL A 232 10.34 22.93 -12.07
C VAL A 232 10.39 24.41 -11.72
N ALA A 233 9.88 24.75 -10.55
CA ALA A 233 10.00 26.09 -9.97
C ALA A 233 10.77 26.03 -8.65
N GLU A 234 11.60 27.04 -8.40
CA GLU A 234 12.29 27.22 -7.15
C GLU A 234 11.74 28.46 -6.42
N LEU A 235 11.43 28.29 -5.16
CA LEU A 235 10.88 29.31 -4.28
C LEU A 235 11.76 29.42 -3.02
N THR A 236 11.84 30.59 -2.45
CA THR A 236 12.43 30.77 -1.12
C THR A 236 11.30 30.95 -0.10
N SER A 237 11.32 30.20 0.99
CA SER A 237 10.33 30.37 2.05
C SER A 237 10.43 31.78 2.64
N GLY A 238 9.32 32.52 2.63
CA GLY A 238 9.25 33.87 3.17
C GLY A 238 9.05 33.93 4.68
N ALA A 239 8.73 32.82 5.33
CA ALA A 239 8.41 32.76 6.76
C ALA A 239 8.72 31.37 7.34
N ASP A 240 8.77 31.32 8.66
CA ASP A 240 8.77 30.07 9.41
C ASP A 240 7.38 29.43 9.33
N VAL A 241 7.36 28.11 9.16
CA VAL A 241 6.13 27.32 9.22
C VAL A 241 5.87 26.93 10.67
N GLU A 242 4.68 27.27 11.18
CA GLU A 242 4.28 27.05 12.56
C GLU A 242 3.32 25.83 12.67
N ALA A 243 3.34 25.16 13.83
CA ALA A 243 2.42 24.08 14.14
C ALA A 243 0.96 24.57 14.09
N GLY A 244 0.08 23.79 13.44
CA GLY A 244 -1.32 24.15 13.24
C GLY A 244 -1.57 25.30 12.27
N GLY A 245 -0.52 25.84 11.63
CA GLY A 245 -0.62 26.90 10.65
C GLY A 245 -1.26 26.43 9.34
N TYR A 246 -1.84 27.37 8.61
CA TYR A 246 -2.33 27.18 7.23
C TYR A 246 -1.63 28.17 6.31
N TYR A 247 -1.08 27.67 5.21
CA TYR A 247 -0.28 28.43 4.26
C TYR A 247 -0.80 28.22 2.84
N GLU A 248 -0.90 29.29 2.09
CA GLU A 248 -1.18 29.25 0.65
C GLU A 248 0.12 29.62 -0.10
N VAL A 249 0.51 28.75 -1.03
CA VAL A 249 1.74 28.93 -1.82
C VAL A 249 1.35 28.99 -3.29
N THR A 250 1.58 30.15 -3.93
CA THR A 250 1.45 30.25 -5.38
C THR A 250 2.80 29.91 -6.01
N VAL A 251 2.78 28.93 -6.90
CA VAL A 251 3.94 28.45 -7.64
C VAL A 251 3.85 28.96 -9.07
N GLN A 252 4.69 29.95 -9.41
CA GLN A 252 4.85 30.43 -10.78
C GLN A 252 5.84 29.53 -11.50
N LEU A 253 5.40 28.79 -12.52
CA LEU A 253 6.29 27.98 -13.34
C LEU A 253 7.15 28.86 -14.27
N PRO A 254 8.37 28.44 -14.61
CA PRO A 254 9.22 29.16 -15.55
C PRO A 254 8.62 29.16 -16.95
N GLU A 255 8.90 30.21 -17.70
CA GLU A 255 8.50 30.29 -19.12
C GLU A 255 9.09 29.12 -19.92
N ALA A 256 8.29 28.57 -20.83
CA ALA A 256 8.76 27.56 -21.75
C ALA A 256 9.96 28.10 -22.58
N PRO A 257 11.00 27.30 -22.82
CA PRO A 257 12.10 27.73 -23.66
C PRO A 257 11.55 28.13 -25.03
N VAL A 258 11.83 29.38 -25.44
CA VAL A 258 11.47 29.85 -26.77
C VAL A 258 12.36 29.07 -27.74
N VAL A 259 11.77 28.16 -28.50
CA VAL A 259 12.41 27.60 -29.69
C VAL A 259 12.38 28.72 -30.73
N GLU A 260 13.47 29.50 -30.85
CA GLU A 260 13.64 30.40 -31.97
C GLU A 260 13.48 29.56 -33.27
N PRO A 261 12.61 30.00 -34.19
CA PRO A 261 12.55 29.36 -35.50
C PRO A 261 13.96 29.46 -36.12
N GLU A 262 14.54 28.34 -36.51
CA GLU A 262 15.77 28.38 -37.31
C GLU A 262 15.53 29.32 -38.48
N GLU A 263 16.32 30.40 -38.58
CA GLU A 263 16.34 31.27 -39.74
C GLU A 263 16.59 30.38 -40.97
N PRO A 264 15.80 30.53 -42.06
CA PRO A 264 16.05 29.75 -43.26
C PRO A 264 17.48 30.03 -43.74
N GLU A 265 18.29 29.00 -43.76
CA GLU A 265 19.67 29.09 -44.22
C GLU A 265 19.70 29.73 -45.58
N THR A 266 20.44 30.86 -45.72
CA THR A 266 20.80 31.47 -46.98
C THR A 266 21.56 30.43 -47.79
N PRO A 267 21.25 30.21 -49.10
CA PRO A 267 21.96 29.26 -49.93
C PRO A 267 23.45 29.63 -49.96
N GLU A 268 24.29 28.78 -49.41
CA GLU A 268 25.74 28.91 -49.53
C GLU A 268 26.18 28.73 -51.00
N GLU A 269 27.13 29.58 -51.39
CA GLU A 269 27.85 29.52 -52.64
C GLU A 269 28.56 28.14 -52.75
N PRO A 270 28.63 27.48 -53.95
CA PRO A 270 29.12 26.12 -54.06
C PRO A 270 30.57 26.01 -53.62
N GLU A 271 30.78 25.34 -52.51
CA GLU A 271 32.10 25.01 -52.00
C GLU A 271 32.83 24.01 -52.93
N THR A 272 34.12 24.16 -52.99
CA THR A 272 35.08 23.26 -53.65
C THR A 272 34.92 21.82 -53.15
N PRO A 273 35.12 20.78 -54.01
CA PRO A 273 34.91 19.40 -53.64
C PRO A 273 35.76 18.99 -52.43
N VAL A 274 35.11 18.69 -51.33
CA VAL A 274 35.71 18.07 -50.13
C VAL A 274 35.88 16.57 -50.45
N GLU A 275 37.03 16.05 -50.07
CA GLU A 275 37.40 14.63 -50.14
C GLU A 275 36.29 13.78 -49.51
N PRO A 276 35.90 12.62 -50.05
CA PRO A 276 34.75 11.85 -49.62
C PRO A 276 34.90 11.43 -48.14
N GLU A 277 33.96 11.90 -47.30
CA GLU A 277 33.83 11.44 -45.92
C GLU A 277 33.63 9.92 -45.91
N THR A 278 34.28 9.27 -44.96
CA THR A 278 34.10 7.84 -44.65
C THR A 278 32.61 7.59 -44.43
N PRO A 279 32.04 6.53 -45.03
CA PRO A 279 30.63 6.21 -44.87
C PRO A 279 30.30 6.09 -43.40
N VAL A 280 29.34 6.88 -42.91
CA VAL A 280 28.70 6.64 -41.60
C VAL A 280 28.08 5.24 -41.69
N GLU A 281 28.55 4.34 -40.87
CA GLU A 281 28.00 3.00 -40.74
C GLU A 281 26.50 3.15 -40.45
N PRO A 282 25.61 2.53 -41.24
CA PRO A 282 24.18 2.67 -41.02
C PRO A 282 23.87 2.25 -39.58
N GLU A 283 23.14 3.07 -38.82
CA GLU A 283 22.62 2.67 -37.51
C GLU A 283 21.93 1.32 -37.69
N VAL A 284 22.48 0.31 -37.04
CA VAL A 284 21.86 -1.02 -36.97
C VAL A 284 20.53 -0.83 -36.25
N PRO A 285 19.39 -1.17 -36.87
CA PRO A 285 18.11 -1.07 -36.17
C PRO A 285 18.21 -1.79 -34.84
N ALA A 286 17.73 -1.17 -33.75
CA ALA A 286 17.74 -1.78 -32.44
C ALA A 286 17.09 -3.17 -32.50
N ALA A 287 17.78 -4.20 -32.03
CA ALA A 287 17.23 -5.55 -32.03
C ALA A 287 16.05 -5.60 -31.05
N THR A 288 14.90 -6.07 -31.51
CA THR A 288 13.68 -6.18 -30.70
C THR A 288 13.21 -7.63 -30.69
N GLY A 289 12.58 -8.02 -29.58
CA GLY A 289 11.93 -9.32 -29.44
C GLY A 289 10.82 -9.27 -28.41
N THR A 290 10.09 -10.36 -28.26
CA THR A 290 8.99 -10.47 -27.30
C THR A 290 9.17 -11.69 -26.42
N PHE A 291 8.55 -11.65 -25.23
CA PHE A 291 8.43 -12.78 -24.32
C PHE A 291 7.19 -12.63 -23.42
N THR A 292 6.74 -13.72 -22.83
CA THR A 292 5.64 -13.75 -21.86
C THR A 292 6.16 -14.08 -20.46
N ALA A 293 5.72 -13.30 -19.46
CA ALA A 293 5.94 -13.58 -18.05
C ALA A 293 4.61 -13.79 -17.34
N ALA A 294 4.53 -14.77 -16.45
CA ALA A 294 3.32 -15.03 -15.68
C ALA A 294 3.62 -15.24 -14.19
N THR A 295 2.62 -14.95 -13.35
CA THR A 295 2.63 -15.32 -11.93
C THR A 295 1.33 -15.98 -11.54
N TYR A 296 1.41 -17.02 -10.69
CA TYR A 296 0.24 -17.78 -10.27
C TYR A 296 0.38 -18.34 -8.85
N ASN A 297 -0.53 -17.97 -7.96
CA ASN A 297 -0.71 -18.70 -6.71
C ASN A 297 -1.54 -19.97 -7.01
N VAL A 298 -0.92 -21.15 -6.86
CA VAL A 298 -1.52 -22.44 -7.27
C VAL A 298 -2.30 -23.14 -6.16
N ASP A 299 -2.44 -22.51 -5.00
CA ASP A 299 -3.20 -23.02 -3.84
C ASP A 299 -2.84 -24.47 -3.47
N GLY A 300 -1.55 -24.79 -3.50
CA GLY A 300 -1.02 -26.15 -3.37
C GLY A 300 -0.79 -26.61 -1.94
N LEU A 301 -1.39 -26.00 -0.93
CA LEU A 301 -1.33 -26.48 0.44
C LEU A 301 -1.97 -27.87 0.56
N PRO A 302 -1.44 -28.77 1.42
CA PRO A 302 -2.06 -30.08 1.62
C PRO A 302 -3.44 -29.93 2.23
N LYS A 303 -4.42 -30.72 1.74
CA LYS A 303 -5.78 -30.70 2.31
C LYS A 303 -5.81 -30.98 3.81
N LYS A 304 -4.86 -31.80 4.30
CA LYS A 304 -4.72 -32.11 5.73
C LYS A 304 -3.25 -32.25 6.12
N ILE A 305 -2.94 -31.83 7.34
CA ILE A 305 -1.70 -32.19 8.04
C ILE A 305 -2.11 -32.99 9.27
N SER A 306 -1.74 -34.29 9.33
CA SER A 306 -2.23 -35.23 10.34
C SER A 306 -3.77 -35.27 10.34
N PHE A 307 -4.44 -34.92 11.44
CA PHE A 307 -5.89 -34.86 11.59
C PHE A 307 -6.49 -33.45 11.40
N PHE A 308 -5.66 -32.43 11.18
CA PHE A 308 -6.10 -31.06 10.96
C PHE A 308 -6.36 -30.81 9.47
N THR A 309 -7.54 -30.27 9.15
CA THR A 309 -7.83 -29.76 7.81
C THR A 309 -7.12 -28.41 7.67
N ILE A 310 -6.28 -28.29 6.64
CA ILE A 310 -5.49 -27.07 6.35
C ILE A 310 -6.10 -26.34 5.16
N ASN A 311 -6.30 -27.04 4.04
CA ASN A 311 -6.86 -26.51 2.80
C ASN A 311 -7.89 -27.49 2.22
N GLY A 312 -9.09 -27.52 2.84
CA GLY A 312 -10.14 -28.47 2.48
C GLY A 312 -10.68 -28.29 1.07
N ASP A 313 -10.80 -27.06 0.63
CA ASP A 313 -11.43 -26.64 -0.62
C ASP A 313 -10.41 -26.40 -1.76
N GLY A 314 -9.11 -26.48 -1.48
CA GLY A 314 -8.05 -26.33 -2.49
C GLY A 314 -8.08 -27.40 -3.59
N PRO A 315 -7.35 -27.19 -4.70
CA PRO A 315 -7.41 -28.05 -5.91
C PRO A 315 -7.06 -29.51 -5.63
N GLY A 316 -6.15 -29.78 -4.73
CA GLY A 316 -5.67 -31.13 -4.46
C GLY A 316 -4.94 -31.72 -5.67
N SER A 317 -4.68 -33.03 -5.64
CA SER A 317 -3.88 -33.71 -6.68
C SER A 317 -4.49 -33.56 -8.09
N ASP A 318 -5.79 -33.78 -8.25
CA ASP A 318 -6.40 -33.79 -9.59
C ASP A 318 -6.62 -32.38 -10.13
N GLY A 319 -7.01 -31.43 -9.29
CA GLY A 319 -7.10 -30.01 -9.68
C GLY A 319 -5.73 -29.45 -10.09
N THR A 320 -4.67 -29.78 -9.35
CA THR A 320 -3.30 -29.34 -9.68
C THR A 320 -2.79 -29.91 -11.01
N LYS A 321 -3.18 -31.16 -11.39
CA LYS A 321 -2.91 -31.67 -12.74
C LYS A 321 -3.64 -30.89 -13.83
N THR A 322 -4.87 -30.44 -13.55
CA THR A 322 -5.61 -29.59 -14.47
C THR A 322 -4.93 -28.25 -14.65
N ILE A 323 -4.47 -27.63 -13.55
CA ILE A 323 -3.64 -26.43 -13.56
C ILE A 323 -2.39 -26.64 -14.44
N SER A 324 -1.65 -27.73 -14.22
CA SER A 324 -0.47 -28.09 -15.02
C SER A 324 -0.76 -28.15 -16.52
N SER A 325 -1.89 -28.75 -16.87
CA SER A 325 -2.31 -28.88 -18.28
C SER A 325 -2.72 -27.54 -18.90
N ALA A 326 -3.35 -26.67 -18.13
CA ALA A 326 -3.71 -25.31 -18.56
C ALA A 326 -2.45 -24.46 -18.82
N ILE A 327 -1.49 -24.48 -17.90
CA ILE A 327 -0.20 -23.78 -18.07
C ILE A 327 0.54 -24.30 -19.33
N ALA A 328 0.54 -25.63 -19.56
CA ALA A 328 1.16 -26.22 -20.74
C ALA A 328 0.50 -25.78 -22.05
N ALA A 329 -0.81 -25.51 -22.03
CA ALA A 329 -1.56 -25.04 -23.20
C ALA A 329 -1.24 -23.57 -23.52
N ASP A 330 -1.05 -22.74 -22.51
CA ASP A 330 -0.71 -21.31 -22.67
C ASP A 330 0.76 -21.09 -23.07
N ASN A 331 1.63 -22.02 -22.73
CA ASN A 331 3.02 -22.08 -23.19
C ASN A 331 3.83 -20.81 -22.88
N TRP A 332 3.69 -20.26 -21.65
CA TRP A 332 4.44 -19.06 -21.22
C TRP A 332 5.95 -19.25 -21.28
N ASP A 333 6.71 -18.19 -21.56
CA ASP A 333 8.16 -18.25 -21.64
C ASP A 333 8.80 -18.50 -20.25
N PHE A 334 8.33 -17.78 -19.24
CA PHE A 334 8.68 -18.08 -17.86
C PHE A 334 7.59 -17.65 -16.86
N PHE A 335 7.56 -18.26 -15.71
CA PHE A 335 6.57 -17.93 -14.69
C PHE A 335 7.01 -18.28 -13.27
N GLY A 336 6.48 -17.50 -12.29
CA GLY A 336 6.64 -17.75 -10.88
C GLY A 336 5.39 -18.35 -10.26
N PHE A 337 5.58 -19.28 -9.31
CA PHE A 337 4.52 -19.86 -8.50
C PHE A 337 4.55 -19.35 -7.07
N SER A 338 3.37 -19.18 -6.49
CA SER A 338 3.18 -19.15 -5.04
C SER A 338 2.41 -20.40 -4.61
N GLU A 339 2.64 -20.84 -3.38
CA GLU A 339 2.02 -22.03 -2.76
C GLU A 339 2.30 -23.38 -3.44
N ASP A 340 3.44 -23.53 -4.08
CA ASP A 340 3.93 -24.82 -4.59
C ASP A 340 4.43 -25.70 -3.45
N PHE A 341 3.53 -26.45 -2.82
CA PHE A 341 3.81 -27.27 -1.65
C PHE A 341 3.59 -28.78 -1.89
N ALA A 342 2.36 -29.25 -1.64
CA ALA A 342 2.07 -30.69 -1.55
C ALA A 342 1.99 -31.39 -2.90
N TYR A 343 1.69 -30.66 -3.96
CA TYR A 343 1.30 -31.22 -5.26
C TYR A 343 2.29 -30.84 -6.38
N HIS A 344 3.55 -30.56 -6.03
CA HIS A 344 4.60 -30.17 -6.99
C HIS A 344 4.74 -31.16 -8.16
N LYS A 345 4.65 -32.47 -7.86
CA LYS A 345 4.74 -33.50 -8.90
C LYS A 345 3.57 -33.43 -9.90
N GLU A 346 2.39 -33.17 -9.40
CA GLU A 346 1.19 -32.94 -10.19
C GLU A 346 1.27 -31.65 -10.98
N LEU A 347 1.75 -30.59 -10.35
CA LEU A 347 1.94 -29.26 -10.96
C LEU A 347 2.90 -29.32 -12.16
N THR A 348 3.96 -30.11 -12.06
CA THR A 348 4.97 -30.23 -13.13
C THR A 348 4.66 -31.32 -14.15
N SER A 349 3.57 -32.09 -13.99
CA SER A 349 3.31 -33.30 -14.76
C SER A 349 3.11 -33.11 -16.26
N ALA A 350 2.54 -31.97 -16.68
CA ALA A 350 2.33 -31.63 -18.10
C ALA A 350 3.43 -30.69 -18.65
N LEU A 351 4.39 -30.27 -17.84
CA LEU A 351 5.35 -29.22 -18.14
C LEU A 351 6.75 -29.79 -18.49
N GLY A 352 6.79 -30.90 -19.20
CA GLY A 352 8.05 -31.59 -19.56
C GLY A 352 9.00 -30.76 -20.45
N GLY A 353 8.51 -29.68 -21.09
CA GLY A 353 9.30 -28.71 -21.84
C GLY A 353 9.91 -27.58 -21.02
N TYR A 354 9.75 -27.60 -19.70
CA TYR A 354 10.20 -26.54 -18.79
C TYR A 354 11.35 -27.03 -17.90
N THR A 355 12.23 -26.11 -17.55
CA THR A 355 13.21 -26.26 -16.49
C THR A 355 12.73 -25.51 -15.24
N PHE A 356 12.79 -26.17 -14.10
CA PHE A 356 12.30 -25.64 -12.81
C PHE A 356 13.44 -25.22 -11.90
N GLY A 357 13.22 -24.16 -11.13
CA GLY A 357 14.04 -23.80 -9.97
C GLY A 357 13.90 -24.83 -8.83
N THR A 358 14.64 -24.62 -7.76
CA THR A 358 14.72 -25.58 -6.65
C THR A 358 13.39 -25.70 -5.91
N TYR A 359 12.77 -26.87 -5.93
CA TYR A 359 11.65 -27.21 -5.07
C TYR A 359 12.11 -27.45 -3.63
N ARG A 360 11.54 -26.75 -2.67
CA ARG A 360 11.97 -26.81 -1.25
C ARG A 360 11.10 -27.69 -0.37
N GLY A 361 10.25 -28.49 -0.95
CA GLY A 361 9.41 -29.44 -0.25
C GLY A 361 8.07 -28.91 0.24
N SER A 362 7.24 -29.84 0.68
CA SER A 362 5.89 -29.59 1.16
C SER A 362 5.85 -29.16 2.62
N VAL A 363 4.70 -28.64 3.04
CA VAL A 363 4.34 -28.44 4.44
C VAL A 363 3.97 -29.80 5.05
N SER A 364 4.79 -30.29 5.98
CA SER A 364 4.64 -31.61 6.62
C SER A 364 4.19 -31.55 8.08
N SER A 365 4.23 -30.36 8.69
CA SER A 365 3.85 -30.15 10.09
C SER A 365 3.28 -28.76 10.30
N ILE A 366 2.55 -28.56 11.41
CA ILE A 366 2.03 -27.27 11.83
C ILE A 366 3.11 -26.35 12.45
N SER A 367 4.32 -26.83 12.59
CA SER A 367 5.49 -26.03 12.97
C SER A 367 6.19 -25.50 11.72
N LYS A 368 7.09 -24.52 11.89
CA LYS A 368 7.84 -23.90 10.80
C LYS A 368 8.60 -24.95 9.98
N ASN A 369 8.26 -25.10 8.70
CA ASN A 369 8.94 -25.96 7.74
C ASN A 369 10.01 -25.16 6.99
N ASN A 370 11.00 -25.84 6.42
CA ASN A 370 12.07 -25.19 5.65
C ASN A 370 11.67 -25.00 4.17
N THR A 371 10.41 -24.67 3.92
CA THR A 371 9.88 -24.34 2.60
C THR A 371 9.34 -22.93 2.56
N ASP A 372 9.43 -22.29 1.40
CA ASP A 372 8.87 -20.96 1.12
C ASP A 372 7.65 -21.05 0.19
N GLY A 373 7.38 -22.22 -0.40
CA GLY A 373 6.29 -22.44 -1.35
C GLY A 373 6.46 -21.68 -2.67
N LEU A 374 7.65 -21.16 -2.94
CA LEU A 374 7.94 -20.51 -4.22
C LEU A 374 8.48 -21.53 -5.22
N GLY A 375 8.02 -21.42 -6.46
CA GLY A 375 8.55 -22.14 -7.59
C GLY A 375 8.77 -21.20 -8.77
N PHE A 376 9.67 -21.57 -9.66
CA PHE A 376 9.97 -20.83 -10.88
C PHE A 376 10.20 -21.80 -12.03
N ALA A 377 9.75 -21.44 -13.24
CA ALA A 377 9.94 -22.27 -14.41
C ALA A 377 10.19 -21.43 -15.67
N VAL A 378 11.01 -21.94 -16.55
CA VAL A 378 11.27 -21.37 -17.89
C VAL A 378 11.04 -22.41 -18.97
N ASN A 379 10.49 -21.98 -20.10
CA ASN A 379 10.30 -22.77 -21.30
C ASN A 379 11.65 -22.98 -22.01
N ASN A 380 12.09 -24.23 -22.09
CA ASN A 380 13.41 -24.59 -22.64
C ASN A 380 13.58 -24.23 -24.13
N SER A 381 12.49 -23.99 -24.85
CA SER A 381 12.55 -23.59 -26.25
C SER A 381 12.86 -22.11 -26.45
N THR A 382 12.62 -21.27 -25.44
CA THR A 382 12.72 -19.80 -25.54
C THR A 382 13.62 -19.19 -24.47
N CYS A 383 13.79 -19.86 -23.33
CA CYS A 383 14.50 -19.29 -22.19
C CYS A 383 15.40 -20.33 -21.48
N SER A 384 16.35 -19.80 -20.75
CA SER A 384 17.06 -20.50 -19.67
C SER A 384 17.16 -19.59 -18.46
N PHE A 385 17.55 -20.11 -17.29
CA PHE A 385 17.85 -19.27 -16.15
C PHE A 385 19.12 -19.69 -15.43
N SER A 386 19.65 -18.76 -14.65
CA SER A 386 20.82 -18.95 -13.79
C SER A 386 20.65 -18.18 -12.47
N ASN A 387 21.62 -18.28 -11.58
CA ASN A 387 21.73 -17.46 -10.37
C ASN A 387 20.51 -17.49 -9.44
N GLU A 388 19.98 -18.70 -9.13
CA GLU A 388 18.93 -18.82 -8.13
C GLU A 388 19.42 -18.36 -6.75
N ASN A 389 18.97 -17.18 -6.31
CA ASN A 389 19.27 -16.64 -4.99
C ASN A 389 18.00 -16.63 -4.13
N ILE A 390 18.03 -17.34 -3.00
CA ILE A 390 16.88 -17.51 -2.09
C ILE A 390 17.06 -16.61 -0.88
N VAL A 391 16.20 -15.61 -0.73
CA VAL A 391 16.26 -14.60 0.32
C VAL A 391 15.06 -14.74 1.25
N LYS A 392 15.30 -14.94 2.54
CA LYS A 392 14.23 -14.93 3.55
C LYS A 392 13.91 -13.51 3.97
N PHE A 393 12.64 -13.24 4.23
CA PHE A 393 12.27 -11.99 4.87
C PHE A 393 12.76 -11.94 6.32
N THR A 394 13.25 -10.77 6.71
CA THR A 394 13.70 -10.49 8.07
C THR A 394 12.55 -10.28 9.03
N SER A 395 11.37 -9.93 8.51
CA SER A 395 10.13 -9.74 9.26
C SER A 395 9.03 -10.67 8.76
N SER A 396 8.32 -11.32 9.66
CA SER A 396 7.13 -12.12 9.36
C SER A 396 6.19 -12.11 10.55
N ALA A 397 4.89 -12.16 10.29
CA ALA A 397 3.86 -12.25 11.30
C ALA A 397 2.99 -13.49 11.08
N GLY A 398 2.42 -14.01 12.15
CA GLY A 398 1.52 -15.14 12.15
C GLY A 398 1.76 -16.05 13.36
N GLY A 399 0.68 -16.54 13.96
CA GLY A 399 0.66 -17.53 15.01
C GLY A 399 -0.06 -18.81 14.54
N ILE A 400 -0.26 -19.77 15.43
CA ILE A 400 -0.87 -21.10 15.14
C ILE A 400 -2.21 -20.99 14.40
N THR A 401 -2.90 -19.86 14.49
CA THR A 401 -4.19 -19.60 13.84
C THR A 401 -4.07 -18.81 12.53
N SER A 402 -2.88 -18.51 12.06
CA SER A 402 -2.64 -17.60 10.92
C SER A 402 -2.33 -18.32 9.60
N GLY A 403 -2.91 -19.51 9.39
CA GLY A 403 -2.79 -20.25 8.14
C GLY A 403 -1.33 -20.58 7.77
N ALA A 404 -1.01 -20.48 6.48
CA ALA A 404 0.30 -20.81 5.92
C ALA A 404 1.46 -20.02 6.55
N ASN A 405 1.26 -18.79 7.00
CA ASN A 405 2.30 -17.95 7.62
C ASN A 405 2.96 -18.61 8.85
N THR A 406 2.25 -19.51 9.53
CA THR A 406 2.76 -20.22 10.68
C THR A 406 3.73 -21.33 10.31
N CYS A 407 3.48 -21.97 9.17
CA CYS A 407 4.10 -23.24 8.81
C CYS A 407 5.31 -23.09 7.87
N ILE A 408 5.48 -21.92 7.24
CA ILE A 408 6.48 -21.71 6.18
C ILE A 408 7.35 -20.48 6.45
N TYR A 409 8.44 -20.37 5.71
CA TYR A 409 9.24 -19.16 5.64
C TYR A 409 8.81 -18.35 4.43
N LYS A 410 8.38 -17.12 4.63
CA LYS A 410 8.14 -16.17 3.57
C LYS A 410 9.47 -15.53 3.12
N GLY A 411 9.55 -15.20 1.83
CA GLY A 411 10.75 -14.64 1.22
C GLY A 411 10.54 -14.32 -0.25
N PHE A 412 11.63 -14.10 -0.93
CA PHE A 412 11.67 -13.94 -2.38
C PHE A 412 12.85 -14.71 -2.96
N ARG A 413 12.79 -14.98 -4.26
CA ARG A 413 13.89 -15.58 -5.01
C ARG A 413 14.23 -14.71 -6.20
N HIS A 414 15.51 -14.64 -6.53
CA HIS A 414 16.00 -13.89 -7.68
C HIS A 414 16.68 -14.84 -8.67
N TYR A 415 16.32 -14.72 -9.94
CA TYR A 415 16.85 -15.46 -11.07
C TYR A 415 17.36 -14.50 -12.14
N VAL A 416 18.32 -14.93 -12.92
CA VAL A 416 18.66 -14.29 -14.19
C VAL A 416 18.09 -15.15 -15.31
N VAL A 417 17.08 -14.65 -16.01
CA VAL A 417 16.50 -15.30 -17.19
C VAL A 417 17.27 -14.84 -18.40
N THR A 418 17.68 -15.80 -19.22
CA THR A 418 18.34 -15.56 -20.52
C THR A 418 17.40 -16.00 -21.63
N LEU A 419 16.96 -15.06 -22.48
CA LEU A 419 16.14 -15.32 -23.66
C LEU A 419 16.98 -15.99 -24.77
N ALA A 420 16.33 -16.53 -25.80
CA ALA A 420 16.97 -17.29 -26.86
C ALA A 420 18.06 -16.51 -27.62
N ASP A 421 17.98 -15.20 -27.68
CA ASP A 421 18.94 -14.31 -28.33
C ASP A 421 20.06 -13.82 -27.38
N GLY A 422 20.11 -14.33 -26.14
CA GLY A 422 21.08 -13.97 -25.13
C GLY A 422 20.73 -12.73 -24.30
N THR A 423 19.54 -12.15 -24.48
CA THR A 423 19.06 -11.05 -23.60
C THR A 423 18.85 -11.55 -22.18
N GLU A 424 19.37 -10.83 -21.21
CA GLU A 424 19.24 -11.19 -19.79
C GLU A 424 18.27 -10.25 -19.06
N ILE A 425 17.44 -10.81 -18.18
CA ILE A 425 16.44 -10.13 -17.38
C ILE A 425 16.58 -10.63 -15.93
N ASP A 426 16.67 -9.72 -14.97
CA ASP A 426 16.59 -10.07 -13.56
C ASP A 426 15.12 -10.30 -13.16
N VAL A 427 14.80 -11.49 -12.63
CA VAL A 427 13.42 -11.87 -12.26
C VAL A 427 13.36 -12.16 -10.77
N ILE A 428 12.50 -11.45 -10.06
CA ILE A 428 12.28 -11.63 -8.62
C ILE A 428 10.87 -12.14 -8.41
N ILE A 429 10.74 -13.31 -7.77
CA ILE A 429 9.44 -13.88 -7.41
C ILE A 429 9.24 -13.85 -5.90
N THR A 430 8.00 -13.61 -5.44
CA THR A 430 7.71 -13.53 -4.01
C THR A 430 6.38 -14.16 -3.65
N HIS A 431 6.23 -14.52 -2.36
CA HIS A 431 4.96 -14.70 -1.68
C HIS A 431 5.06 -14.05 -0.30
N MET A 432 4.38 -12.93 -0.13
CA MET A 432 4.47 -12.12 1.07
C MET A 432 3.51 -12.58 2.17
N ASN A 433 3.62 -11.97 3.32
CA ASN A 433 2.77 -12.25 4.47
C ASN A 433 1.31 -11.92 4.16
N THR A 434 0.39 -12.82 4.53
CA THR A 434 -1.05 -12.55 4.35
C THR A 434 -1.50 -11.38 5.22
N TYR A 435 -2.48 -10.62 4.71
CA TYR A 435 -3.14 -9.59 5.48
C TYR A 435 -4.03 -10.20 6.57
N SER A 436 -4.09 -9.53 7.70
CA SER A 436 -5.07 -9.83 8.76
C SER A 436 -5.60 -8.54 9.35
N SER A 437 -6.91 -8.37 9.34
CA SER A 437 -7.58 -7.23 9.97
C SER A 437 -7.48 -7.24 11.51
N SER A 438 -7.06 -8.35 12.09
CA SER A 438 -7.03 -8.53 13.55
C SER A 438 -5.74 -8.06 14.24
N GLY A 439 -4.75 -7.52 13.50
CA GLY A 439 -3.52 -7.06 14.13
C GLY A 439 -2.55 -6.34 13.21
N THR A 440 -1.93 -5.29 13.72
CA THR A 440 -0.90 -4.49 13.04
C THR A 440 0.37 -5.28 12.70
N SER A 441 0.62 -6.41 13.38
CA SER A 441 1.82 -7.21 13.14
C SER A 441 1.92 -7.75 11.71
N HIS A 442 0.79 -8.12 11.08
CA HIS A 442 0.76 -8.59 9.69
C HIS A 442 1.05 -7.45 8.72
N ILE A 443 0.46 -6.28 8.96
CA ILE A 443 0.70 -5.08 8.15
C ILE A 443 2.16 -4.65 8.27
N ASN A 444 2.70 -4.56 9.48
CA ASN A 444 4.09 -4.19 9.70
C ASN A 444 5.07 -5.19 9.05
N ALA A 445 4.71 -6.49 9.05
CA ALA A 445 5.51 -7.49 8.34
C ALA A 445 5.48 -7.24 6.81
N GLN A 446 4.32 -6.94 6.23
CA GLN A 446 4.22 -6.60 4.80
C GLN A 446 5.02 -5.34 4.45
N HIS A 447 4.93 -4.28 5.25
CA HIS A 447 5.72 -3.05 5.05
C HIS A 447 7.23 -3.35 5.05
N ALA A 448 7.70 -4.12 6.03
CA ALA A 448 9.11 -4.51 6.10
C ALA A 448 9.55 -5.40 4.92
N GLN A 449 8.67 -6.27 4.44
CA GLN A 449 8.91 -7.16 3.30
C GLN A 449 8.97 -6.36 1.99
N LEU A 450 8.06 -5.43 1.77
CA LEU A 450 8.08 -4.53 0.62
C LEU A 450 9.37 -3.69 0.58
N LYS A 451 9.74 -3.08 1.72
CA LYS A 451 11.00 -2.34 1.85
C LYS A 451 12.21 -3.24 1.55
N GLN A 452 12.24 -4.47 2.06
CA GLN A 452 13.34 -5.40 1.83
C GLN A 452 13.49 -5.78 0.35
N ILE A 453 12.39 -6.00 -0.36
CA ILE A 453 12.41 -6.27 -1.81
C ILE A 453 12.91 -5.04 -2.58
N ALA A 454 12.38 -3.86 -2.31
CA ALA A 454 12.79 -2.62 -2.98
C ALA A 454 14.29 -2.32 -2.75
N GLN A 455 14.78 -2.46 -1.51
CA GLN A 455 16.20 -2.32 -1.21
C GLN A 455 17.08 -3.36 -1.93
N TYR A 456 16.57 -4.59 -2.09
CA TYR A 456 17.27 -5.61 -2.85
C TYR A 456 17.34 -5.24 -4.34
N ILE A 457 16.25 -4.75 -4.93
CA ILE A 457 16.21 -4.24 -6.31
C ILE A 457 17.23 -3.12 -6.50
N ASN A 458 17.26 -2.12 -5.61
CA ASN A 458 18.27 -1.06 -5.66
C ASN A 458 19.70 -1.61 -5.60
N SER A 459 19.93 -2.69 -4.84
CA SER A 459 21.27 -3.29 -4.71
C SER A 459 21.75 -4.03 -5.96
N ILE A 460 20.84 -4.50 -6.81
CA ILE A 460 21.16 -5.24 -8.04
C ILE A 460 21.07 -4.38 -9.32
N ARG A 461 20.57 -3.14 -9.24
CA ARG A 461 20.43 -2.27 -10.43
C ARG A 461 21.72 -2.08 -11.23
N GLY A 462 22.88 -2.17 -10.57
CA GLY A 462 24.19 -2.11 -11.21
C GLY A 462 24.48 -3.29 -12.16
N ASN A 463 23.62 -4.31 -12.22
CA ASN A 463 23.70 -5.37 -13.24
C ASN A 463 23.35 -4.85 -14.63
N ASN A 464 22.73 -3.67 -14.73
CA ASN A 464 22.29 -3.05 -15.98
C ASN A 464 21.37 -3.96 -16.82
N ARG A 465 20.45 -4.64 -16.15
CA ARG A 465 19.39 -5.45 -16.74
C ARG A 465 18.03 -4.88 -16.34
N PRO A 466 17.01 -5.02 -17.18
CA PRO A 466 15.63 -4.78 -16.75
C PRO A 466 15.25 -5.81 -15.67
N ILE A 467 14.38 -5.41 -14.75
CA ILE A 467 13.97 -6.25 -13.62
C ILE A 467 12.46 -6.50 -13.71
N ILE A 468 12.03 -7.75 -13.54
CA ILE A 468 10.63 -8.11 -13.34
C ILE A 468 10.46 -8.59 -11.90
N PHE A 469 9.61 -7.90 -11.15
CA PHE A 469 9.17 -8.32 -9.82
C PHE A 469 7.74 -8.84 -9.92
N MET A 470 7.51 -10.08 -9.46
CA MET A 470 6.19 -10.71 -9.56
C MET A 470 5.88 -11.65 -8.40
N GLY A 471 4.61 -11.92 -8.18
CA GLY A 471 4.13 -12.89 -7.19
C GLY A 471 2.92 -12.42 -6.41
N ASP A 472 2.49 -13.26 -5.47
CA ASP A 472 1.46 -12.95 -4.50
C ASP A 472 2.04 -12.04 -3.41
N THR A 473 1.78 -10.75 -3.53
CA THR A 473 2.22 -9.76 -2.54
C THR A 473 1.31 -9.71 -1.32
N ASN A 474 0.12 -10.31 -1.38
CA ASN A 474 -0.91 -10.15 -0.36
C ASN A 474 -1.21 -8.67 -0.02
N CYS A 475 -0.78 -7.75 -0.88
CA CYS A 475 -0.84 -6.32 -0.68
C CYS A 475 -1.82 -5.68 -1.66
N ARG A 476 -2.87 -5.07 -1.14
CA ARG A 476 -3.92 -4.44 -1.93
C ARG A 476 -3.57 -3.00 -2.25
N TYR A 477 -3.94 -2.54 -3.43
CA TYR A 477 -3.75 -1.14 -3.84
C TYR A 477 -4.55 -0.17 -2.99
N THR A 478 -5.72 -0.57 -2.50
CA THR A 478 -6.59 0.24 -1.61
C THR A 478 -5.93 0.72 -0.33
N ARG A 479 -4.88 0.04 0.13
CA ARG A 479 -4.18 0.41 1.37
C ARG A 479 -3.01 1.36 1.15
N HIS A 480 -2.63 1.62 -0.09
CA HIS A 480 -1.46 2.42 -0.48
C HIS A 480 -0.11 1.93 0.09
N ASP A 481 -0.09 0.74 0.71
CA ASP A 481 1.13 0.17 1.30
C ASP A 481 2.18 -0.08 0.22
N PHE A 482 1.74 -0.57 -0.95
CA PHE A 482 2.62 -0.89 -2.06
C PHE A 482 3.31 0.35 -2.61
N GLN A 483 2.58 1.45 -2.77
CA GLN A 483 3.12 2.73 -3.21
C GLN A 483 4.13 3.30 -2.20
N THR A 484 3.81 3.21 -0.92
CA THR A 484 4.63 3.80 0.13
C THR A 484 5.89 2.98 0.42
N TYR A 485 5.75 1.65 0.54
CA TYR A 485 6.82 0.81 1.07
C TYR A 485 7.58 0.02 0.00
N PHE A 486 7.13 0.05 -1.24
CA PHE A 486 7.84 -0.50 -2.39
C PHE A 486 8.31 0.61 -3.33
N TRP A 487 7.41 1.31 -4.00
CA TRP A 487 7.77 2.36 -4.97
C TRP A 487 8.52 3.53 -4.33
N GLY A 488 8.06 3.99 -3.16
CA GLY A 488 8.72 5.08 -2.44
C GLY A 488 10.10 4.73 -1.85
N VAL A 489 10.55 3.48 -1.98
CA VAL A 489 11.87 3.00 -1.51
C VAL A 489 12.81 2.68 -2.68
N LEU A 490 12.27 2.48 -3.89
CA LEU A 490 13.09 2.32 -5.09
C LEU A 490 13.84 3.61 -5.41
N ASP A 491 15.03 3.47 -5.99
CA ASP A 491 15.81 4.62 -6.43
C ASP A 491 15.01 5.43 -7.45
N SER A 492 15.00 6.75 -7.30
CA SER A 492 14.11 7.66 -8.02
C SER A 492 14.39 7.81 -9.52
N ASP A 493 15.52 7.31 -9.98
CA ASP A 493 15.93 7.29 -11.38
C ASP A 493 15.57 5.97 -12.09
N LEU A 494 14.99 5.00 -11.38
CA LEU A 494 14.46 3.78 -11.98
C LEU A 494 13.06 4.05 -12.57
N GLU A 495 12.83 3.59 -13.78
CA GLU A 495 11.52 3.63 -14.42
C GLU A 495 10.69 2.42 -14.00
N VAL A 496 9.67 2.65 -13.17
CA VAL A 496 8.85 1.60 -12.55
C VAL A 496 7.46 1.60 -13.16
N HIS A 497 7.02 0.47 -13.67
CA HIS A 497 5.75 0.31 -14.36
C HIS A 497 4.93 -0.83 -13.78
N ASP A 498 3.61 -0.62 -13.71
CA ASP A 498 2.63 -1.62 -13.31
C ASP A 498 1.66 -1.87 -14.47
N PRO A 499 1.77 -2.99 -15.20
CA PRO A 499 0.89 -3.29 -16.33
C PRO A 499 -0.60 -3.30 -15.99
N TRP A 500 -0.99 -3.61 -14.74
CA TRP A 500 -2.39 -3.50 -14.33
C TRP A 500 -2.86 -2.04 -14.33
N VAL A 501 -2.03 -1.12 -13.85
CA VAL A 501 -2.33 0.32 -13.87
C VAL A 501 -2.31 0.82 -15.31
N ASP A 502 -1.29 0.48 -16.09
CA ASP A 502 -1.10 0.97 -17.45
C ASP A 502 -2.25 0.55 -18.37
N TYR A 503 -2.69 -0.71 -18.31
CA TYR A 503 -3.69 -1.26 -19.22
C TYR A 503 -5.13 -1.20 -18.72
N MET A 504 -5.33 -1.24 -17.40
CA MET A 504 -6.69 -1.23 -16.83
C MET A 504 -7.14 0.17 -16.41
N TRP A 505 -6.20 1.09 -16.21
CA TRP A 505 -6.44 2.41 -15.63
C TRP A 505 -5.77 3.55 -16.40
N ASP A 506 -5.38 3.31 -17.64
CA ASP A 506 -4.76 4.31 -18.54
C ASP A 506 -3.54 5.00 -17.90
N GLY A 507 -2.71 4.25 -17.16
CA GLY A 507 -1.54 4.74 -16.45
C GLY A 507 -1.84 5.54 -15.17
N VAL A 508 -3.11 5.75 -14.84
CA VAL A 508 -3.51 6.51 -13.65
C VAL A 508 -3.89 5.55 -12.51
N TYR A 509 -3.18 5.66 -11.41
CA TYR A 509 -3.45 4.81 -10.25
C TYR A 509 -4.88 5.05 -9.72
N PRO A 510 -5.71 4.00 -9.60
CA PRO A 510 -7.06 4.16 -9.08
C PRO A 510 -7.01 4.52 -7.60
N THR A 511 -7.74 5.56 -7.20
CA THR A 511 -7.82 6.02 -5.81
C THR A 511 -9.14 5.61 -5.18
N TYR A 512 -9.10 5.17 -3.94
CA TYR A 512 -10.29 5.01 -3.11
C TYR A 512 -10.81 6.41 -2.68
N PRO A 513 -12.10 6.75 -2.72
CA PRO A 513 -13.28 5.93 -3.09
C PRO A 513 -13.75 6.10 -4.55
N SER A 514 -12.92 6.55 -5.46
CA SER A 514 -13.33 6.88 -6.84
C SER A 514 -13.69 5.65 -7.68
N ASN A 515 -13.37 4.45 -7.22
CA ASN A 515 -13.54 3.21 -7.94
C ASN A 515 -14.37 2.22 -7.13
N SER A 516 -15.50 1.75 -7.69
CA SER A 516 -16.40 0.84 -7.00
C SER A 516 -15.78 -0.54 -6.74
N LEU A 517 -14.94 -1.04 -7.63
CA LEU A 517 -14.25 -2.33 -7.45
C LEU A 517 -13.22 -2.26 -6.32
N VAL A 518 -12.50 -1.14 -6.22
CA VAL A 518 -11.59 -0.86 -5.11
C VAL A 518 -12.37 -0.72 -3.80
N VAL A 519 -13.56 -0.11 -3.84
CA VAL A 519 -14.46 0.01 -2.67
C VAL A 519 -14.99 -1.36 -2.24
N GLU A 520 -15.43 -2.21 -3.17
CA GLU A 520 -15.93 -3.54 -2.88
C GLU A 520 -14.86 -4.40 -2.19
N ASP A 521 -13.62 -4.34 -2.67
CA ASP A 521 -12.51 -5.03 -2.03
C ASP A 521 -12.21 -4.50 -0.62
N ALA A 522 -12.30 -3.20 -0.41
CA ALA A 522 -12.12 -2.59 0.90
C ALA A 522 -13.20 -2.97 1.93
N THR A 523 -14.40 -3.37 1.49
CA THR A 523 -15.51 -3.79 2.37
C THR A 523 -15.38 -5.20 2.92
N GLY A 524 -14.36 -5.97 2.50
CA GLY A 524 -14.04 -7.27 3.08
C GLY A 524 -14.97 -8.40 2.64
N THR A 525 -15.62 -8.28 1.49
CA THR A 525 -16.19 -9.43 0.77
C THR A 525 -15.07 -10.40 0.45
N SER A 526 -15.37 -11.68 0.33
CA SER A 526 -14.33 -12.70 0.22
C SER A 526 -13.34 -12.33 -0.89
N SER A 527 -12.06 -12.32 -0.56
CA SER A 527 -10.99 -11.89 -1.47
C SER A 527 -10.98 -12.63 -2.81
N SER A 528 -11.37 -13.90 -2.82
CA SER A 528 -11.43 -14.75 -4.01
C SER A 528 -12.43 -14.26 -5.06
N ASP A 529 -13.61 -13.80 -4.65
CA ASP A 529 -14.69 -13.44 -5.58
C ASP A 529 -14.41 -12.13 -6.31
N ILE A 530 -13.77 -11.19 -5.63
CA ILE A 530 -13.44 -9.88 -6.20
C ILE A 530 -12.23 -9.98 -7.10
N ILE A 531 -11.21 -10.68 -6.66
CA ILE A 531 -9.98 -10.89 -7.42
C ILE A 531 -10.29 -11.49 -8.78
N CYS A 532 -11.27 -12.40 -8.84
CA CYS A 532 -11.54 -13.20 -10.03
C CYS A 532 -12.63 -12.65 -10.96
N SER A 533 -13.35 -11.59 -10.60
CA SER A 533 -14.56 -11.19 -11.35
C SER A 533 -14.31 -10.21 -12.50
N SER A 534 -13.20 -9.48 -12.53
CA SER A 534 -12.95 -8.42 -13.52
C SER A 534 -11.46 -8.19 -13.78
N GLN A 535 -11.11 -7.83 -15.02
CA GLN A 535 -9.76 -7.39 -15.37
C GLN A 535 -9.35 -6.11 -14.63
N LYS A 536 -10.30 -5.24 -14.32
CA LYS A 536 -10.11 -4.01 -13.54
C LYS A 536 -10.14 -4.24 -12.03
N GLY A 537 -10.55 -5.42 -11.56
CA GLY A 537 -10.62 -5.73 -10.13
C GLY A 537 -9.25 -5.70 -9.47
N GLU A 538 -9.21 -5.24 -8.24
CA GLU A 538 -7.96 -5.20 -7.46
C GLU A 538 -7.45 -6.61 -7.19
N VAL A 539 -6.14 -6.82 -7.38
CA VAL A 539 -5.46 -8.10 -7.15
C VAL A 539 -4.29 -7.94 -6.20
N VAL A 540 -4.03 -8.99 -5.44
CA VAL A 540 -2.83 -9.09 -4.59
C VAL A 540 -1.63 -9.66 -5.34
N ASP A 541 -1.88 -10.43 -6.41
CA ASP A 541 -0.85 -10.86 -7.34
C ASP A 541 -0.42 -9.70 -8.24
N LYS A 542 0.88 -9.54 -8.46
CA LYS A 542 1.42 -8.43 -9.23
C LYS A 542 2.51 -8.89 -10.19
N ILE A 543 2.63 -8.22 -11.32
CA ILE A 543 3.81 -8.19 -12.18
C ILE A 543 4.17 -6.72 -12.35
N ILE A 544 5.33 -6.35 -11.87
CA ILE A 544 5.90 -5.00 -11.97
C ILE A 544 7.18 -5.13 -12.77
N TYR A 545 7.43 -4.22 -13.72
CA TYR A 545 8.70 -4.18 -14.40
C TYR A 545 9.42 -2.85 -14.15
N ILE A 546 10.73 -2.92 -14.17
CA ILE A 546 11.60 -1.82 -13.79
C ILE A 546 12.72 -1.74 -14.81
N ASN A 547 12.84 -0.60 -15.47
CA ASN A 547 13.95 -0.28 -16.32
C ASN A 547 14.98 0.57 -15.58
N ASN A 548 16.24 0.28 -15.82
CA ASN A 548 17.32 1.20 -15.49
C ASN A 548 17.61 2.04 -16.75
N PRO A 549 17.43 3.36 -16.74
CA PRO A 549 17.65 4.20 -17.94
C PRO A 549 19.04 4.06 -18.57
N ASP A 550 20.05 3.69 -17.74
CA ASP A 550 21.42 3.49 -18.21
C ASP A 550 21.67 2.10 -18.82
N ALA A 551 20.70 1.19 -18.76
CA ALA A 551 20.84 -0.16 -19.31
C ALA A 551 20.61 -0.17 -20.82
N ALA A 552 21.42 -0.97 -21.54
CA ALA A 552 21.28 -1.14 -22.98
C ALA A 552 19.97 -1.83 -23.38
N VAL A 553 19.43 -2.68 -22.50
CA VAL A 553 18.18 -3.41 -22.71
C VAL A 553 17.07 -2.72 -21.93
N GLN A 554 16.00 -2.38 -22.63
CA GLN A 554 14.77 -1.85 -22.03
C GLN A 554 13.61 -2.79 -22.35
N ILE A 555 12.64 -2.91 -21.45
CA ILE A 555 11.42 -3.71 -21.65
C ILE A 555 10.18 -2.84 -21.54
N SER A 556 9.14 -3.19 -22.28
CA SER A 556 7.82 -2.57 -22.17
C SER A 556 6.74 -3.64 -22.24
N ALA A 557 5.68 -3.50 -21.46
CA ALA A 557 4.53 -4.39 -21.53
C ALA A 557 3.73 -4.12 -22.82
N ASN A 558 3.18 -5.19 -23.43
CA ASN A 558 2.28 -5.11 -24.58
C ASN A 558 0.83 -5.41 -24.21
N GLY A 559 0.55 -5.81 -22.97
CA GLY A 559 -0.77 -6.13 -22.47
C GLY A 559 -0.73 -6.69 -21.06
N TYR A 560 -1.89 -6.74 -20.46
CA TYR A 560 -2.14 -7.32 -19.15
C TYR A 560 -3.35 -8.25 -19.24
N LEU A 561 -3.21 -9.48 -18.80
CA LEU A 561 -4.29 -10.46 -18.77
C LEU A 561 -4.35 -11.12 -17.40
N ARG A 562 -5.53 -11.08 -16.80
CA ARG A 562 -5.93 -12.00 -15.74
C ARG A 562 -6.69 -13.14 -16.41
N ASP A 563 -6.08 -14.32 -16.49
CA ASP A 563 -6.58 -15.36 -17.36
C ASP A 563 -7.77 -16.12 -16.77
N SER A 564 -8.95 -15.85 -17.34
CA SER A 564 -10.21 -16.48 -16.94
C SER A 564 -10.31 -17.97 -17.31
N ALA A 565 -9.42 -18.52 -18.15
CA ALA A 565 -9.36 -19.94 -18.42
C ALA A 565 -9.02 -20.77 -17.17
N PHE A 566 -8.39 -20.13 -16.17
CA PHE A 566 -8.05 -20.73 -14.88
C PHE A 566 -9.15 -20.57 -13.81
N GLN A 567 -10.31 -20.02 -14.16
CA GLN A 567 -11.41 -19.83 -13.22
C GLN A 567 -11.83 -21.12 -12.53
N GLY A 568 -11.78 -21.11 -11.18
CA GLY A 568 -12.18 -22.25 -10.36
C GLY A 568 -11.15 -23.38 -10.29
N LEU A 569 -9.95 -23.20 -10.84
CA LEU A 569 -8.85 -24.15 -10.69
C LEU A 569 -8.09 -23.97 -9.37
N ALA A 570 -7.95 -22.74 -8.91
CA ALA A 570 -7.42 -22.34 -7.61
C ALA A 570 -8.22 -21.13 -7.10
N ASP A 571 -7.92 -20.63 -5.92
CA ASP A 571 -8.52 -19.41 -5.36
C ASP A 571 -7.93 -18.12 -5.97
N HIS A 572 -6.89 -18.23 -6.79
CA HIS A 572 -6.30 -17.17 -7.61
C HIS A 572 -6.41 -17.49 -9.11
N TRP A 573 -6.29 -16.47 -9.94
CA TRP A 573 -6.08 -16.59 -11.38
C TRP A 573 -4.67 -16.10 -11.72
N PRO A 574 -4.00 -16.72 -12.70
CA PRO A 574 -2.70 -16.20 -13.12
C PRO A 574 -2.83 -14.80 -13.74
N ILE A 575 -1.79 -14.02 -13.54
CA ILE A 575 -1.54 -12.79 -14.28
C ILE A 575 -0.49 -13.11 -15.33
N VAL A 576 -0.75 -12.69 -16.57
CA VAL A 576 0.14 -12.86 -17.72
C VAL A 576 0.39 -11.50 -18.34
N VAL A 577 1.65 -11.21 -18.60
CA VAL A 577 2.07 -10.00 -19.33
C VAL A 577 2.97 -10.40 -20.49
N GLU A 578 2.64 -9.93 -21.67
CA GLU A 578 3.52 -9.98 -22.82
C GLU A 578 4.42 -8.75 -22.83
N PHE A 579 5.70 -8.95 -23.05
CA PHE A 579 6.69 -7.89 -23.08
C PHE A 579 7.36 -7.80 -24.44
N THR A 580 7.70 -6.57 -24.85
CA THR A 580 8.71 -6.29 -25.88
C THR A 580 9.99 -5.82 -25.20
N TYR A 581 11.14 -6.25 -25.71
CA TYR A 581 12.44 -5.69 -25.35
C TYR A 581 13.12 -5.05 -26.54
N THR A 582 13.94 -4.04 -26.26
CA THR A 582 14.82 -3.35 -27.21
C THR A 582 16.25 -3.36 -26.70
N LYS A 583 17.24 -3.51 -27.63
CA LYS A 583 18.69 -3.49 -27.30
C LYS A 583 19.34 -2.29 -27.95
#